data_d70c446beeff51eeac776d1e0a175b2a
#
_entry.id   d70c446beeff51eeac776d1e0a175b2a
#
_cell.length_a   1.000
_cell.length_b   1.000
_cell.length_c   1.000
_cell.angle_alpha   90.00
_cell.angle_beta   90.00
_cell.angle_gamma   90.00
#
_symmetry.space_group_name_H-M   'P 1'
#
loop_
_entity.id
_entity.type
_entity.pdbx_description
1 polymer ?
#
loop_
_entity_poly.entity_id
_entity_poly.type
_entity_poly.pdbx_seq_one_letter_code
_entity_poly.pdbx_strand_id
1 'polypeptide(L)'
;MKNKGLLLILALFLLVSCSSEKKKQAPTVLLSETQMVDVLTDVQIMEAAIGYKKNINQPTEYLKTIGYDTLFSHYGITDSIFKLNLTYYNEVEPQTLIRILDSVENRFARMKN
;
A
#
# COMPACT_ATOMS: atom_id res chain seq x y z
N MET A 1 -44.18 16.91 22.69
CA MET A 1 -44.11 15.49 23.14
C MET A 1 -43.73 14.51 22.07
N LYS A 2 -43.92 14.82 20.79
CA LYS A 2 -43.50 13.93 19.68
C LYS A 2 -42.01 13.98 19.40
N ASN A 3 -41.24 14.95 19.92
CA ASN A 3 -39.83 15.16 19.61
C ASN A 3 -38.87 14.35 20.48
N LYS A 4 -39.31 13.82 21.61
CA LYS A 4 -38.48 13.02 22.52
C LYS A 4 -38.15 11.62 21.97
N GLY A 5 -39.10 10.99 21.28
CA GLY A 5 -38.90 9.72 20.62
C GLY A 5 -37.98 9.82 19.41
N LEU A 6 -38.09 10.91 18.65
CA LEU A 6 -37.23 11.16 17.49
C LEU A 6 -35.78 11.45 17.89
N LEU A 7 -35.57 12.21 18.99
CA LEU A 7 -34.27 12.50 19.55
C LEU A 7 -33.57 11.23 20.08
N LEU A 8 -34.35 10.32 20.72
CA LEU A 8 -33.83 9.04 21.20
C LEU A 8 -33.41 8.12 20.04
N ILE A 9 -34.19 8.07 18.97
CA ILE A 9 -33.88 7.30 17.78
C ILE A 9 -32.63 7.86 17.07
N LEU A 10 -32.51 9.18 16.99
CA LEU A 10 -31.36 9.86 16.42
C LEU A 10 -30.09 9.62 17.24
N ALA A 11 -30.19 9.65 18.57
CA ALA A 11 -29.09 9.35 19.48
C ALA A 11 -28.64 7.89 19.36
N LEU A 12 -29.57 6.95 19.15
CA LEU A 12 -29.30 5.54 18.95
C LEU A 12 -28.55 5.30 17.62
N PHE A 13 -28.92 6.05 16.58
CA PHE A 13 -28.22 5.98 15.28
C PHE A 13 -26.79 6.48 15.36
N LEU A 14 -26.51 7.48 16.17
CA LEU A 14 -25.16 8.01 16.38
C LEU A 14 -24.25 7.01 17.12
N LEU A 15 -24.82 6.19 18.01
CA LEU A 15 -24.06 5.17 18.74
C LEU A 15 -23.63 3.99 17.85
N VAL A 16 -24.43 3.66 16.84
CA VAL A 16 -24.12 2.55 15.91
C VAL A 16 -22.99 2.93 14.94
N SER A 17 -22.86 4.21 14.58
CA SER A 17 -21.82 4.67 13.67
C SER A 17 -20.41 4.70 14.29
N CYS A 18 -20.29 4.72 15.62
CA CYS A 18 -19.02 4.75 16.34
C CYS A 18 -18.43 3.35 16.61
N SER A 19 -19.20 2.28 16.42
CA SER A 19 -18.79 0.91 16.80
C SER A 19 -18.24 0.08 15.64
N SER A 20 -18.14 0.63 14.43
CA SER A 20 -17.76 -0.12 13.23
C SER A 20 -16.28 -0.03 12.84
N GLU A 21 -15.45 0.70 13.59
CA GLU A 21 -14.01 0.75 13.35
C GLU A 21 -13.33 -0.47 13.98
N LYS A 22 -13.29 -1.57 13.24
CA LYS A 22 -12.40 -2.67 13.57
C LYS A 22 -10.97 -2.21 13.28
N LYS A 23 -10.11 -2.15 14.30
CA LYS A 23 -8.68 -1.96 14.11
C LYS A 23 -8.18 -3.06 13.20
N LYS A 24 -7.67 -2.71 12.02
CA LYS A 24 -7.05 -3.67 11.12
C LYS A 24 -5.79 -4.21 11.77
N GLN A 25 -5.71 -5.52 11.83
CA GLN A 25 -4.54 -6.20 12.38
C GLN A 25 -3.39 -6.17 11.38
N ALA A 26 -2.15 -6.18 11.90
CA ALA A 26 -0.97 -6.33 11.06
C ALA A 26 -1.04 -7.66 10.29
N PRO A 27 -0.55 -7.71 9.05
CA PRO A 27 -0.46 -8.96 8.30
C PRO A 27 0.45 -9.96 9.02
N THR A 28 0.23 -11.26 8.78
CA THR A 28 1.05 -12.32 9.38
C THR A 28 2.53 -12.16 9.02
N VAL A 29 2.81 -11.78 7.79
CA VAL A 29 4.15 -11.43 7.33
C VAL A 29 4.22 -9.90 7.24
N LEU A 30 4.71 -9.27 8.29
CA LEU A 30 4.88 -7.82 8.34
C LEU A 30 6.29 -7.45 7.87
N LEU A 31 6.37 -6.69 6.78
CA LEU A 31 7.62 -6.16 6.27
C LEU A 31 8.01 -4.92 7.11
N SER A 32 9.29 -4.82 7.46
CA SER A 32 9.82 -3.65 8.15
C SER A 32 9.79 -2.41 7.24
N GLU A 33 9.95 -1.23 7.85
CA GLU A 33 10.06 0.02 7.10
C GLU A 33 11.18 -0.06 6.05
N THR A 34 12.35 -0.56 6.42
CA THR A 34 13.49 -0.73 5.49
C THR A 34 13.17 -1.70 4.36
N GLN A 35 12.55 -2.84 4.67
CA GLN A 35 12.13 -3.80 3.66
C GLN A 35 11.12 -3.20 2.69
N MET A 36 10.15 -2.43 3.20
CA MET A 36 9.17 -1.73 2.37
C MET A 36 9.85 -0.73 1.42
N VAL A 37 10.86 -0.01 1.90
CA VAL A 37 11.64 0.92 1.05
C VAL A 37 12.33 0.15 -0.07
N ASP A 38 12.95 -0.98 0.24
CA ASP A 38 13.65 -1.80 -0.75
C ASP A 38 12.69 -2.32 -1.83
N VAL A 39 11.59 -2.94 -1.41
CA VAL A 39 10.60 -3.50 -2.34
C VAL A 39 9.94 -2.41 -3.18
N LEU A 40 9.52 -1.31 -2.56
CA LEU A 40 8.88 -0.20 -3.28
C LEU A 40 9.81 0.46 -4.28
N THR A 41 11.09 0.58 -3.95
CA THR A 41 12.08 1.11 -4.90
C THR A 41 12.13 0.25 -6.16
N ASP A 42 12.20 -1.06 -6.00
CA ASP A 42 12.24 -1.98 -7.14
C ASP A 42 10.92 -2.01 -7.91
N VAL A 43 9.78 -1.93 -7.22
CA VAL A 43 8.46 -1.81 -7.86
C VAL A 43 8.38 -0.55 -8.72
N GLN A 44 8.87 0.58 -8.22
CA GLN A 44 8.88 1.83 -8.97
C GLN A 44 9.76 1.74 -10.23
N ILE A 45 10.93 1.09 -10.12
CA ILE A 45 11.80 0.85 -11.27
C ILE A 45 11.08 -0.03 -12.31
N MET A 46 10.40 -1.08 -11.86
CA MET A 46 9.62 -1.96 -12.73
C MET A 46 8.50 -1.19 -13.46
N GLU A 47 7.76 -0.35 -12.72
CA GLU A 47 6.70 0.47 -13.30
C GLU A 47 7.24 1.46 -14.33
N ALA A 48 8.40 2.05 -14.07
CA ALA A 48 9.07 2.93 -15.03
C ALA A 48 9.48 2.18 -16.30
N ALA A 49 10.00 0.97 -16.17
CA ALA A 49 10.37 0.12 -17.31
C ALA A 49 9.15 -0.26 -18.16
N ILE A 50 8.04 -0.61 -17.51
CA ILE A 50 6.78 -0.91 -18.19
C ILE A 50 6.28 0.31 -18.95
N GLY A 51 6.28 1.48 -18.32
CA GLY A 51 5.88 2.74 -18.94
C GLY A 51 6.73 3.10 -20.15
N TYR A 52 8.04 2.92 -20.04
CA TYR A 52 8.96 3.16 -21.15
C TYR A 52 8.65 2.24 -22.35
N LYS A 53 8.47 0.94 -22.10
CA LYS A 53 8.13 -0.01 -23.17
C LYS A 53 6.81 0.34 -23.84
N LYS A 54 5.79 0.77 -23.07
CA LYS A 54 4.53 1.23 -23.63
C LYS A 54 4.72 2.41 -24.57
N ASN A 55 5.55 3.38 -24.17
CA ASN A 55 5.79 4.58 -24.95
C ASN A 55 6.47 4.29 -26.30
N ILE A 56 7.24 3.22 -26.39
CA ILE A 56 7.90 2.80 -27.64
C ILE A 56 7.19 1.63 -28.32
N ASN A 57 5.93 1.36 -27.95
CA ASN A 57 5.08 0.31 -28.51
C ASN A 57 5.69 -1.10 -28.42
N GLN A 58 6.39 -1.39 -27.32
CA GLN A 58 6.96 -2.71 -27.03
C GLN A 58 6.04 -3.52 -26.13
N PRO A 59 6.05 -4.87 -26.22
CA PRO A 59 5.23 -5.71 -25.34
C PRO A 59 5.64 -5.57 -23.88
N THR A 60 4.64 -5.54 -22.97
CA THR A 60 4.86 -5.39 -21.53
C THR A 60 4.41 -6.61 -20.71
N GLU A 61 3.79 -7.60 -21.34
CA GLU A 61 3.20 -8.74 -20.64
C GLU A 61 4.22 -9.53 -19.83
N TYR A 62 5.41 -9.73 -20.36
CA TYR A 62 6.48 -10.42 -19.66
C TYR A 62 6.86 -9.71 -18.36
N LEU A 63 7.06 -8.40 -18.39
CA LEU A 63 7.37 -7.61 -17.19
C LEU A 63 6.23 -7.61 -16.18
N LYS A 64 4.99 -7.53 -16.64
CA LYS A 64 3.81 -7.52 -15.76
C LYS A 64 3.58 -8.83 -15.04
N THR A 65 3.94 -9.94 -15.65
CA THR A 65 3.75 -11.28 -15.07
C THR A 65 5.03 -11.80 -14.42
N ILE A 66 6.00 -12.19 -15.24
CA ILE A 66 7.23 -12.82 -14.79
C ILE A 66 8.14 -11.84 -14.03
N GLY A 67 8.18 -10.58 -14.47
CA GLY A 67 8.99 -9.55 -13.83
C GLY A 67 8.60 -9.32 -12.38
N TYR A 68 7.30 -9.16 -12.10
CA TYR A 68 6.83 -8.98 -10.73
C TYR A 68 7.04 -10.22 -9.87
N ASP A 69 6.76 -11.40 -10.40
CA ASP A 69 6.99 -12.65 -9.66
C ASP A 69 8.46 -12.80 -9.27
N THR A 70 9.37 -12.49 -10.18
CA THR A 70 10.80 -12.53 -9.93
C THR A 70 11.22 -11.49 -8.88
N LEU A 71 10.69 -10.27 -8.98
CA LEU A 71 10.97 -9.19 -8.04
C LEU A 71 10.56 -9.59 -6.62
N PHE A 72 9.32 -10.03 -6.43
CA PHE A 72 8.83 -10.41 -5.11
C PHE A 72 9.53 -11.66 -4.58
N SER A 73 9.83 -12.64 -5.42
CA SER A 73 10.58 -13.83 -5.04
C SER A 73 11.97 -13.51 -4.51
N HIS A 74 12.61 -12.48 -5.08
CA HIS A 74 13.92 -12.00 -4.61
C HIS A 74 13.87 -11.57 -3.14
N TYR A 75 12.74 -11.02 -2.70
CA TYR A 75 12.53 -10.62 -1.30
C TYR A 75 11.87 -11.70 -0.45
N GLY A 76 11.64 -12.89 -1.01
CA GLY A 76 10.98 -13.98 -0.31
C GLY A 76 9.51 -13.72 0.01
N ILE A 77 8.84 -12.91 -0.79
CA ILE A 77 7.42 -12.56 -0.62
C ILE A 77 6.64 -12.84 -1.90
N THR A 78 5.32 -12.68 -1.81
CA THR A 78 4.41 -12.77 -2.94
C THR A 78 3.75 -11.42 -3.19
N ASP A 79 3.10 -11.25 -4.32
CA ASP A 79 2.26 -10.09 -4.63
C ASP A 79 1.23 -9.83 -3.54
N SER A 80 0.58 -10.89 -3.05
CA SER A 80 -0.43 -10.80 -1.97
C SER A 80 0.17 -10.27 -0.68
N ILE A 81 1.34 -10.74 -0.28
CA ILE A 81 2.05 -10.26 0.93
C ILE A 81 2.39 -8.78 0.77
N PHE A 82 2.90 -8.37 -0.38
CA PHE A 82 3.22 -6.97 -0.65
C PHE A 82 1.97 -6.08 -0.54
N LYS A 83 0.88 -6.47 -1.18
CA LYS A 83 -0.38 -5.71 -1.16
C LYS A 83 -0.96 -5.58 0.25
N LEU A 84 -0.92 -6.66 1.04
CA LEU A 84 -1.37 -6.63 2.43
C LEU A 84 -0.53 -5.66 3.27
N ASN A 85 0.77 -5.64 3.07
CA ASN A 85 1.66 -4.71 3.78
C ASN A 85 1.42 -3.27 3.36
N LEU A 86 1.27 -3.01 2.07
CA LEU A 86 0.99 -1.66 1.57
C LEU A 86 -0.33 -1.13 2.14
N THR A 87 -1.37 -1.97 2.17
CA THR A 87 -2.66 -1.63 2.75
C THR A 87 -2.53 -1.35 4.25
N TYR A 88 -1.80 -2.18 4.98
CA TYR A 88 -1.58 -2.01 6.41
C TYR A 88 -0.91 -0.66 6.71
N TYR A 89 0.20 -0.35 6.05
CA TYR A 89 0.89 0.93 6.26
C TYR A 89 0.02 2.12 5.88
N ASN A 90 -0.74 2.01 4.80
CA ASN A 90 -1.62 3.09 4.35
C ASN A 90 -2.77 3.36 5.34
N GLU A 91 -3.34 2.33 5.92
CA GLU A 91 -4.54 2.45 6.77
C GLU A 91 -4.23 2.57 8.25
N VAL A 92 -3.17 1.90 8.73
CA VAL A 92 -2.85 1.83 10.16
C VAL A 92 -1.68 2.72 10.53
N GLU A 93 -0.68 2.83 9.68
CA GLU A 93 0.54 3.60 9.96
C GLU A 93 0.86 4.58 8.81
N PRO A 94 -0.03 5.54 8.51
CA PRO A 94 0.18 6.43 7.37
C PRO A 94 1.43 7.32 7.50
N GLN A 95 1.83 7.68 8.73
CA GLN A 95 3.04 8.47 8.93
C GLN A 95 4.30 7.68 8.59
N THR A 96 4.31 6.38 8.91
CA THR A 96 5.39 5.48 8.51
C THR A 96 5.42 5.33 6.98
N LEU A 97 4.27 5.22 6.33
CA LEU A 97 4.21 5.14 4.88
C LEU A 97 4.80 6.39 4.22
N ILE A 98 4.53 7.58 4.78
CA ILE A 98 5.13 8.83 4.29
C ILE A 98 6.65 8.77 4.36
N ARG A 99 7.21 8.29 5.48
CA ARG A 99 8.67 8.14 5.62
C ARG A 99 9.24 7.12 4.62
N ILE A 100 8.51 6.03 4.39
CA ILE A 100 8.89 5.02 3.40
C ILE A 100 8.97 5.65 2.01
N LEU A 101 7.93 6.39 1.61
CA LEU A 101 7.87 7.03 0.30
C LEU A 101 8.96 8.10 0.13
N ASP A 102 9.22 8.89 1.16
CA ASP A 102 10.32 9.87 1.17
C ASP A 102 11.67 9.19 0.97
N SER A 103 11.88 8.05 1.62
CA SER A 103 13.11 7.27 1.50
C SER A 103 13.28 6.71 0.08
N VAL A 104 12.18 6.26 -0.54
CA VAL A 104 12.18 5.78 -1.94
C VAL A 104 12.58 6.94 -2.88
N GLU A 105 11.97 8.10 -2.71
CA GLU A 105 12.32 9.30 -3.50
C GLU A 105 13.79 9.70 -3.34
N ASN A 106 14.30 9.66 -2.12
CA ASN A 106 15.70 9.96 -1.84
C ASN A 106 16.66 8.98 -2.53
N ARG A 107 16.29 7.72 -2.61
CA ARG A 107 17.06 6.73 -3.38
C ARG A 107 17.11 7.07 -4.86
N PHE A 108 15.97 7.43 -5.45
CA PHE A 108 15.93 7.86 -6.85
C PHE A 108 16.76 9.11 -7.11
N ALA A 109 16.70 10.09 -6.23
CA ALA A 109 17.50 11.30 -6.34
C ALA A 109 19.00 10.98 -6.37
N ARG A 110 19.45 10.02 -5.55
CA ARG A 110 20.85 9.57 -5.53
C ARG A 110 21.24 8.81 -6.78
N MET A 111 20.33 8.06 -7.40
CA MET A 111 20.59 7.32 -8.63
C MET A 111 20.80 8.24 -9.84
N LYS A 112 20.24 9.45 -9.81
CA LYS A 112 20.39 10.42 -10.90
C LYS A 112 21.74 11.16 -10.89
N ASN A 113 22.44 11.11 -9.80
CA ASN A 113 23.76 11.72 -9.63
C ASN A 113 24.85 10.66 -9.77
#